data_1ae74179d8d02c531b3248d336786b7b
#
_entry.id   1ae74179d8d02c531b3248d336786b7b
#
_cell.length_a   1.000
_cell.length_b   1.000
_cell.length_c   1.000
_cell.angle_alpha   90.00
_cell.angle_beta   90.00
_cell.angle_gamma   90.00
#
_symmetry.space_group_name_H-M   'P 1'
#
loop_
_entity.id
_entity.type
_entity.pdbx_description
1 polymer ?
#
loop_
_entity_poly.entity_id
_entity_poly.type
_entity_poly.pdbx_seq_one_letter_code
_entity_poly.pdbx_strand_id
1 'polypeptide(L)'
;MPAVKIEIGNKWKIETAIAIKNIVMAEVKYAFELKSSDRNIRVVRYDQDLFELKDPYEIFIEIDMVEGRSEDFKRNLYTNIVTAIENRTLFKKENIFIFLNEQPAVNWGVK
;
A
#
# COMPACT_ATOMS: atom_id res chain seq x y z
N MET A 1 6.63 -10.86 6.91
CA MET A 1 6.13 -9.72 7.69
C MET A 1 6.24 -8.44 6.89
N PRO A 2 5.24 -8.01 6.16
CA PRO A 2 5.15 -6.63 5.75
C PRO A 2 4.21 -5.84 6.64
N ALA A 3 4.43 -4.53 6.70
CA ALA A 3 3.52 -3.60 7.35
C ALA A 3 3.22 -2.48 6.35
N VAL A 4 1.96 -2.20 6.13
CA VAL A 4 1.51 -1.31 5.07
C VAL A 4 0.88 -0.06 5.68
N LYS A 5 1.22 1.11 5.13
CA LYS A 5 0.55 2.35 5.44
C LYS A 5 0.07 3.00 4.15
N ILE A 6 -1.20 3.34 4.12
CA ILE A 6 -1.80 4.05 3.00
C ILE A 6 -2.18 5.44 3.46
N GLU A 7 -1.81 6.44 2.68
CA GLU A 7 -2.12 7.84 2.98
C GLU A 7 -2.94 8.43 1.84
N ILE A 8 -4.03 9.11 2.20
CA ILE A 8 -4.98 9.67 1.24
C ILE A 8 -5.60 10.93 1.85
N GLY A 9 -6.00 11.88 1.00
CA GLY A 9 -6.69 13.08 1.47
C GLY A 9 -8.15 12.80 1.78
N ASN A 10 -8.72 13.60 2.69
CA ASN A 10 -10.12 13.40 3.12
C ASN A 10 -11.17 13.96 2.16
N LYS A 11 -10.75 14.49 0.99
CA LYS A 11 -11.71 14.73 -0.08
C LYS A 11 -12.33 13.42 -0.57
N TRP A 12 -11.62 12.30 -0.37
CA TRP A 12 -12.13 10.96 -0.67
C TRP A 12 -12.87 10.41 0.53
N LYS A 13 -14.00 9.75 0.29
CA LYS A 13 -14.86 9.23 1.35
C LYS A 13 -14.17 8.11 2.12
N ILE A 14 -14.60 7.89 3.36
CA ILE A 14 -14.08 6.79 4.19
C ILE A 14 -14.26 5.43 3.51
N GLU A 15 -15.38 5.24 2.81
CA GLU A 15 -15.66 3.99 2.09
C GLU A 15 -14.62 3.73 0.99
N THR A 16 -14.17 4.79 0.31
CA THR A 16 -13.12 4.69 -0.68
C THR A 16 -11.80 4.25 -0.03
N ALA A 17 -11.46 4.85 1.10
CA ALA A 17 -10.24 4.50 1.85
C ALA A 17 -10.28 3.04 2.30
N ILE A 18 -11.42 2.57 2.79
CA ILE A 18 -11.60 1.18 3.22
C ILE A 18 -11.46 0.23 2.03
N ALA A 19 -12.05 0.58 0.89
CA ALA A 19 -11.94 -0.24 -0.31
C ALA A 19 -10.48 -0.40 -0.75
N ILE A 20 -9.73 0.70 -0.77
CA ILE A 20 -8.31 0.68 -1.13
C ILE A 20 -7.52 -0.17 -0.14
N LYS A 21 -7.79 -0.02 1.15
CA LYS A 21 -7.14 -0.83 2.19
C LYS A 21 -7.31 -2.32 1.90
N ASN A 22 -8.53 -2.74 1.62
CA ASN A 22 -8.82 -4.16 1.39
C ASN A 22 -8.21 -4.67 0.10
N ILE A 23 -8.21 -3.87 -0.96
CA ILE A 23 -7.58 -4.22 -2.23
C ILE A 23 -6.07 -4.41 -2.05
N VAL A 24 -5.41 -3.44 -1.42
CA VAL A 24 -3.96 -3.50 -1.20
C VAL A 24 -3.60 -4.70 -0.31
N MET A 25 -4.36 -4.91 0.76
CA MET A 25 -4.08 -6.02 1.67
C MET A 25 -4.20 -7.38 0.98
N ALA A 26 -5.17 -7.53 0.07
CA ALA A 26 -5.33 -8.77 -0.69
C ALA A 26 -4.10 -9.04 -1.57
N GLU A 27 -3.57 -8.01 -2.24
CA GLU A 27 -2.39 -8.16 -3.09
C GLU A 27 -1.13 -8.43 -2.26
N VAL A 28 -0.98 -7.77 -1.13
CA VAL A 28 0.15 -8.00 -0.22
C VAL A 28 0.09 -9.42 0.35
N LYS A 29 -1.09 -9.87 0.77
CA LYS A 29 -1.28 -11.23 1.25
C LYS A 29 -0.86 -12.25 0.20
N TYR A 30 -1.28 -12.05 -1.02
CA TYR A 30 -0.94 -12.95 -2.13
C TYR A 30 0.57 -12.94 -2.40
N ALA A 31 1.16 -11.77 -2.52
CA ALA A 31 2.58 -11.62 -2.88
C ALA A 31 3.50 -12.24 -1.82
N PHE A 32 3.20 -12.03 -0.55
CA PHE A 32 4.04 -12.50 0.57
C PHE A 32 3.59 -13.86 1.12
N GLU A 33 2.55 -14.46 0.53
CA GLU A 33 2.00 -15.75 0.96
C GLU A 33 1.64 -15.76 2.46
N LEU A 34 0.91 -14.71 2.88
CA LEU A 34 0.57 -14.53 4.27
C LEU A 34 -0.64 -15.36 4.69
N LYS A 35 -0.70 -15.71 5.97
CA LYS A 35 -1.91 -16.26 6.57
C LYS A 35 -2.98 -15.17 6.63
N SER A 36 -4.25 -15.59 6.64
CA SER A 36 -5.38 -14.65 6.69
C SER A 36 -5.36 -13.74 7.91
N SER A 37 -4.75 -14.20 9.01
CA SER A 37 -4.65 -13.41 10.24
C SER A 37 -3.48 -12.44 10.25
N ASP A 38 -2.54 -12.57 9.32
CA ASP A 38 -1.35 -11.71 9.27
C ASP A 38 -1.65 -10.46 8.45
N ARG A 39 -2.36 -9.52 9.08
CA ARG A 39 -2.81 -8.29 8.45
C ARG A 39 -2.28 -7.09 9.22
N ASN A 40 -1.26 -6.44 8.68
CA ASN A 40 -0.66 -5.25 9.29
C ASN A 40 -0.79 -4.10 8.30
N ILE A 41 -1.93 -3.43 8.33
CA ILE A 41 -2.23 -2.37 7.38
C ILE A 41 -3.03 -1.28 8.08
N ARG A 42 -2.69 -0.03 7.77
CA ARG A 42 -3.40 1.14 8.28
C ARG A 42 -3.58 2.17 7.19
N VAL A 43 -4.67 2.90 7.28
CA VAL A 43 -4.95 4.01 6.36
C VAL A 43 -5.05 5.28 7.18
N VAL A 44 -4.33 6.30 6.75
CA VAL A 44 -4.44 7.63 7.32
C VAL A 44 -5.15 8.52 6.30
N ARG A 45 -6.26 9.10 6.70
CA ARG A 45 -7.04 10.01 5.87
C ARG A 45 -6.79 11.42 6.39
N TYR A 46 -5.92 12.14 5.70
CA TYR A 46 -5.51 13.48 6.12
C TYR A 46 -6.55 14.53 5.73
N ASP A 47 -6.65 15.57 6.53
CA ASP A 47 -7.28 16.81 6.10
C ASP A 47 -6.61 17.23 4.78
N GLN A 48 -7.40 17.55 3.78
CA GLN A 48 -6.89 17.84 2.43
C GLN A 48 -5.89 19.01 2.44
N ASP A 49 -6.05 19.95 3.35
CA ASP A 49 -5.13 21.08 3.48
C ASP A 49 -3.76 20.66 4.04
N LEU A 50 -3.67 19.46 4.60
CA LEU A 50 -2.44 18.93 5.20
C LEU A 50 -1.83 17.81 4.37
N PHE A 51 -2.32 17.58 3.16
CA PHE A 51 -1.89 16.46 2.35
C PHE A 51 -1.68 16.90 0.91
N GLU A 52 -0.44 16.83 0.47
CA GLU A 52 -0.09 17.26 -0.88
C GLU A 52 0.89 16.26 -1.50
N LEU A 53 0.50 15.71 -2.64
CA LEU A 53 1.36 14.88 -3.46
C LEU A 53 1.52 15.56 -4.81
N LYS A 54 2.60 15.25 -5.50
CA LYS A 54 2.82 15.75 -6.86
C LYS A 54 1.70 15.22 -7.77
N ASP A 55 1.08 16.14 -8.55
CA ASP A 55 0.07 15.76 -9.53
C ASP A 55 0.67 14.77 -10.54
N PRO A 56 0.00 13.65 -10.88
CA PRO A 56 -1.39 13.27 -10.58
C PRO A 56 -1.56 12.30 -9.40
N TYR A 57 -0.59 12.18 -8.51
CA TYR A 57 -0.70 11.24 -7.39
C TYR A 57 -1.80 11.66 -6.43
N GLU A 58 -2.60 10.67 -5.98
CA GLU A 58 -3.68 10.84 -5.03
C GLU A 58 -3.53 9.93 -3.82
N ILE A 59 -2.81 8.82 -3.98
CA ILE A 59 -2.65 7.80 -2.96
C ILE A 59 -1.18 7.51 -2.78
N PHE A 60 -0.72 7.50 -1.53
CA PHE A 60 0.65 7.13 -1.20
C PHE A 60 0.60 5.83 -0.40
N ILE A 61 1.23 4.79 -0.92
CA ILE A 61 1.29 3.48 -0.27
C ILE A 61 2.73 3.21 0.10
N GLU A 62 2.98 3.01 1.39
CA GLU A 62 4.30 2.68 1.91
C GLU A 62 4.24 1.25 2.46
N ILE A 63 5.18 0.41 2.03
CA ILE A 63 5.25 -0.97 2.48
C ILE A 63 6.61 -1.18 3.13
N ASP A 64 6.61 -1.44 4.44
CA ASP A 64 7.80 -1.80 5.18
C ASP A 64 7.95 -3.31 5.14
N MET A 65 9.14 -3.78 4.82
CA MET A 65 9.37 -5.22 4.65
C MET A 65 10.80 -5.59 5.01
N VAL A 66 11.00 -6.85 5.32
CA VAL A 66 12.34 -7.39 5.53
C VAL A 66 13.05 -7.45 4.18
N GLU A 67 14.33 -7.07 4.16
CA GLU A 67 15.13 -7.08 2.95
C GLU A 67 15.33 -8.50 2.41
N GLY A 68 15.72 -8.60 1.15
CA GLY A 68 16.08 -9.88 0.53
C GLY A 68 15.19 -10.32 -0.62
N ARG A 69 14.13 -9.57 -0.92
CA ARG A 69 13.27 -9.89 -2.06
C ARG A 69 13.92 -9.40 -3.36
N SER A 70 13.68 -10.12 -4.46
CA SER A 70 14.23 -9.77 -5.76
C SER A 70 13.58 -8.52 -6.36
N GLU A 71 14.25 -7.94 -7.36
CA GLU A 71 13.66 -6.83 -8.12
C GLU A 71 12.35 -7.26 -8.80
N ASP A 72 12.33 -8.49 -9.35
CA ASP A 72 11.13 -9.00 -10.02
C ASP A 72 9.95 -9.10 -9.06
N PHE A 73 10.20 -9.56 -7.83
CA PHE A 73 9.17 -9.59 -6.79
C PHE A 73 8.59 -8.19 -6.57
N LYS A 74 9.47 -7.19 -6.44
CA LYS A 74 9.06 -5.82 -6.17
C LYS A 74 8.24 -5.24 -7.34
N ARG A 75 8.72 -5.44 -8.58
CA ARG A 75 8.01 -4.96 -9.76
C ARG A 75 6.63 -5.60 -9.90
N ASN A 76 6.56 -6.90 -9.65
CA ASN A 76 5.27 -7.62 -9.69
C ASN A 76 4.32 -7.10 -8.61
N LEU A 77 4.84 -6.81 -7.43
CA LEU A 77 4.03 -6.26 -6.34
C LEU A 77 3.44 -4.91 -6.76
N TYR A 78 4.25 -4.00 -7.30
CA TYR A 78 3.77 -2.70 -7.79
C TYR A 78 2.69 -2.89 -8.84
N THR A 79 2.97 -3.69 -9.86
CA THR A 79 2.04 -3.92 -10.98
C THR A 79 0.71 -4.48 -10.48
N ASN A 80 0.77 -5.46 -9.58
CA ASN A 80 -0.44 -6.11 -9.10
C ASN A 80 -1.29 -5.16 -8.26
N ILE A 81 -0.67 -4.35 -7.42
CA ILE A 81 -1.39 -3.38 -6.60
C ILE A 81 -2.07 -2.33 -7.47
N VAL A 82 -1.32 -1.69 -8.38
CA VAL A 82 -1.90 -0.62 -9.21
C VAL A 82 -2.98 -1.16 -10.14
N THR A 83 -2.79 -2.35 -10.70
CA THR A 83 -3.78 -2.98 -11.56
C THR A 83 -5.07 -3.28 -10.80
N ALA A 84 -4.95 -3.83 -9.59
CA ALA A 84 -6.12 -4.14 -8.77
C ALA A 84 -6.90 -2.88 -8.39
N ILE A 85 -6.19 -1.81 -8.02
CA ILE A 85 -6.85 -0.55 -7.68
C ILE A 85 -7.54 0.05 -8.90
N GLU A 86 -6.86 0.06 -10.05
CA GLU A 86 -7.43 0.62 -11.28
C GLU A 86 -8.66 -0.15 -11.72
N ASN A 87 -8.66 -1.47 -11.59
CA ASN A 87 -9.78 -2.31 -12.02
C ASN A 87 -10.99 -2.21 -11.10
N ARG A 88 -10.81 -1.84 -9.85
CA ARG A 88 -11.86 -1.91 -8.84
C ARG A 88 -12.29 -0.56 -8.28
N THR A 89 -11.63 0.53 -8.68
CA THR A 89 -11.95 1.87 -8.21
C THR A 89 -11.91 2.84 -9.37
N LEU A 90 -12.18 4.12 -9.09
CA LEU A 90 -12.10 5.18 -10.09
C LEU A 90 -10.66 5.70 -10.29
N PHE A 91 -9.71 5.25 -9.44
CA PHE A 91 -8.34 5.69 -9.56
C PHE A 91 -7.65 5.04 -10.75
N LYS A 92 -6.76 5.78 -11.37
CA LYS A 92 -5.90 5.30 -12.45
C LYS A 92 -4.54 4.94 -11.88
N LYS A 93 -3.78 4.12 -12.59
CA LYS A 93 -2.44 3.73 -12.14
C LYS A 93 -1.53 4.92 -11.86
N GLU A 94 -1.66 6.00 -12.64
CA GLU A 94 -0.86 7.21 -12.45
C GLU A 94 -1.22 7.99 -11.19
N ASN A 95 -2.32 7.65 -10.52
CA ASN A 95 -2.71 8.27 -9.26
C ASN A 95 -2.03 7.64 -8.04
N ILE A 96 -1.26 6.57 -8.24
CA ILE A 96 -0.78 5.73 -7.14
C ILE A 96 0.74 5.81 -7.03
N PHE A 97 1.21 6.19 -5.84
CA PHE A 97 2.62 6.28 -5.49
C PHE A 97 2.91 5.16 -4.50
N ILE A 98 3.77 4.21 -4.87
CA ILE A 98 4.16 3.11 -3.98
C ILE A 98 5.64 3.24 -3.65
N PHE A 99 5.96 3.10 -2.36
CA PHE A 99 7.32 3.15 -1.86
C PHE A 99 7.57 1.94 -0.97
N LEU A 100 8.62 1.19 -1.26
CA LEU A 100 9.04 0.07 -0.42
C LEU A 100 10.18 0.52 0.48
N ASN A 101 10.07 0.18 1.76
CA ASN A 101 11.08 0.47 2.74
C ASN A 101 11.60 -0.86 3.30
N GLU A 102 12.79 -1.25 2.87
CA GLU A 102 13.38 -2.51 3.28
C GLU A 102 14.21 -2.31 4.54
N GLN A 103 14.08 -3.26 5.47
CA GLN A 103 14.80 -3.23 6.72
C GLN A 103 15.44 -4.60 6.99
N PRO A 104 16.63 -4.64 7.58
CA PRO A 104 17.18 -5.92 8.02
C PRO A 104 16.30 -6.52 9.12
N ALA A 105 16.32 -7.85 9.20
CA ALA A 105 15.44 -8.58 10.11
C ALA A 105 15.59 -8.11 11.57
N VAL A 106 16.78 -7.70 11.97
CA VAL A 106 17.05 -7.24 13.33
C VAL A 106 16.26 -5.98 13.72
N ASN A 107 15.79 -5.23 12.72
CA ASN A 107 15.02 -4.00 12.97
C ASN A 107 13.55 -4.29 13.30
N TRP A 108 13.12 -5.53 13.19
CA TRP A 108 11.71 -5.92 13.45
C TRP A 108 11.59 -6.47 14.87
N GLY A 109 10.94 -5.70 15.72
CA GLY A 109 10.72 -6.10 17.12
C GLY A 109 9.46 -6.93 17.29
N VAL A 110 9.36 -8.05 16.55
CA VAL A 110 8.21 -8.94 16.57
C VAL A 110 8.63 -10.31 17.06
N LYS A 111 7.67 -11.10 17.50
CA LYS A 111 7.92 -12.44 18.01
C LYS A 111 7.32 -13.49 17.11
#